data_40dbc50a77abef9a8ee220eb2c4003e5
#
_entry.id   40dbc50a77abef9a8ee220eb2c4003e5
#
_cell.length_a   1.000
_cell.length_b   1.000
_cell.length_c   1.000
_cell.angle_alpha   90.00
_cell.angle_beta   90.00
_cell.angle_gamma   90.00
#
_symmetry.space_group_name_H-M   'P 1'
#
loop_
_entity.id
_entity.type
_entity.pdbx_description
1 polymer ?
#
loop_
_entity_poly.entity_id
_entity_poly.type
_entity_poly.pdbx_seq_one_letter_code
_entity_poly.pdbx_strand_id
1 'polypeptide(L)'
;MVSFVMESFSLNSAKSFIGRNVNLHLKDGAVIVNVHLTRIRKGEVGRGTLLEYVPYGNRKVTRIPIRNVAWAELLNFNLFQTAA
;
A
#
# COMPACT_ATOMS: atom_id res chain seq x y z
N MET A 1 20.63 12.11 -3.40
CA MET A 1 20.14 11.83 -3.39
C MET A 1 19.30 11.11 -2.70
N VAL A 2 18.41 11.05 -2.63
CA VAL A 2 17.46 10.45 -1.84
C VAL A 2 16.78 9.27 -2.40
N SER A 3 17.21 8.85 -3.50
CA SER A 3 16.54 7.77 -4.17
C SER A 3 16.61 6.48 -3.38
N PHE A 4 17.63 6.36 -2.57
CA PHE A 4 17.74 5.13 -1.85
C PHE A 4 16.66 4.94 -0.82
N VAL A 5 16.00 5.98 -0.50
CA VAL A 5 14.93 5.86 0.47
C VAL A 5 13.82 4.99 -0.05
N MET A 6 13.71 4.90 -1.35
CA MET A 6 12.61 4.17 -1.94
C MET A 6 12.88 2.71 -2.10
N GLU A 7 14.04 2.27 -1.70
CA GLU A 7 14.42 0.94 -2.01
C GLU A 7 13.61 -0.12 -1.42
N SER A 8 13.08 0.08 -0.26
CA SER A 8 12.33 -0.99 0.32
C SER A 8 11.12 -0.46 1.04
N PHE A 9 10.04 -1.14 0.82
CA PHE A 9 8.81 -0.88 1.52
C PHE A 9 8.76 -1.86 2.67
N SER A 10 9.14 -1.41 3.84
CA SER A 10 9.28 -2.28 4.98
C SER A 10 7.95 -2.51 5.68
N LEU A 11 7.95 -3.47 6.59
CA LEU A 11 6.79 -3.73 7.42
C LEU A 11 6.40 -2.47 8.19
N ASN A 12 7.38 -1.73 8.70
CA ASN A 12 7.08 -0.51 9.43
C ASN A 12 6.44 0.55 8.53
N SER A 13 6.94 0.66 7.31
CA SER A 13 6.33 1.58 6.36
C SER A 13 4.88 1.19 6.10
N ALA A 14 4.65 -0.09 5.89
CA ALA A 14 3.30 -0.57 5.62
C ALA A 14 2.37 -0.26 6.78
N LYS A 15 2.84 -0.45 8.00
CA LYS A 15 2.00 -0.19 9.17
C LYS A 15 1.56 1.26 9.23
N SER A 16 2.40 2.17 8.80
CA SER A 16 2.06 3.59 8.86
C SER A 16 0.97 3.97 7.87
N PHE A 17 0.71 3.14 6.88
CA PHE A 17 -0.31 3.44 5.88
C PHE A 17 -1.62 2.70 6.11
N ILE A 18 -1.69 1.84 7.12
CA ILE A 18 -2.92 1.12 7.39
C ILE A 18 -4.03 2.11 7.74
N GLY A 19 -5.19 1.92 7.13
CA GLY A 19 -6.30 2.83 7.32
C GLY A 19 -6.28 4.02 6.37
N ARG A 20 -5.29 4.08 5.49
CA ARG A 20 -5.13 5.20 4.58
C ARG A 20 -5.34 4.75 3.13
N ASN A 21 -5.64 5.71 2.28
CA ASN A 21 -5.73 5.44 0.85
C ASN A 21 -4.42 5.77 0.18
N VAL A 22 -3.98 4.90 -0.68
CA VAL A 22 -2.66 5.02 -1.31
C VAL A 22 -2.71 4.53 -2.74
N ASN A 23 -1.68 4.89 -3.50
CA ASN A 23 -1.34 4.18 -4.72
C ASN A 23 -0.18 3.27 -4.38
N LEU A 24 -0.28 2.00 -4.75
CA LEU A 24 0.80 1.06 -4.51
C LEU A 24 1.64 0.93 -5.76
N HIS A 25 2.91 1.29 -5.63
CA HIS A 25 3.86 1.18 -6.72
C HIS A 25 4.61 -0.13 -6.55
N LEU A 26 4.47 -1.02 -7.53
CA LEU A 26 5.03 -2.35 -7.44
C LEU A 26 6.42 -2.39 -8.06
N LYS A 27 7.18 -3.37 -7.64
CA LYS A 27 8.57 -3.48 -8.10
C LYS A 27 8.68 -3.77 -9.58
N ASP A 28 7.62 -4.31 -10.17
CA ASP A 28 7.63 -4.59 -11.61
C ASP A 28 7.20 -3.39 -12.44
N GLY A 29 6.94 -2.26 -11.80
CA GLY A 29 6.55 -1.05 -12.49
C GLY A 29 5.06 -0.79 -12.54
N ALA A 30 4.25 -1.75 -12.14
CA ALA A 30 2.81 -1.55 -12.13
C ALA A 30 2.40 -0.65 -10.96
N VAL A 31 1.26 -0.01 -11.10
CA VAL A 31 0.73 0.84 -10.05
C VAL A 31 -0.71 0.43 -9.80
N ILE A 32 -1.04 0.13 -8.55
CA ILE A 32 -2.40 -0.15 -8.15
C ILE A 32 -2.95 1.13 -7.55
N VAL A 33 -3.91 1.74 -8.23
CA VAL A 33 -4.34 3.10 -7.93
C VAL A 33 -5.48 3.11 -6.93
N ASN A 34 -5.35 4.01 -5.96
CA ASN A 34 -6.42 4.34 -5.02
C ASN A 34 -6.99 3.13 -4.31
N VAL A 35 -6.19 2.56 -3.43
CA VAL A 35 -6.63 1.43 -2.62
C VAL A 35 -6.57 1.81 -1.15
N HIS A 36 -7.45 1.23 -0.38
CA HIS A 36 -7.50 1.46 1.06
C HIS A 36 -6.82 0.29 1.73
N LEU A 37 -5.75 0.57 2.45
CA LEU A 37 -5.01 -0.49 3.13
C LEU A 37 -5.74 -0.87 4.40
N THR A 38 -6.05 -2.14 4.55
CA THR A 38 -6.86 -2.58 5.67
C THR A 38 -6.07 -3.29 6.76
N ARG A 39 -5.14 -4.14 6.40
CA ARG A 39 -4.36 -4.82 7.41
C ARG A 39 -3.14 -5.50 6.82
N ILE A 40 -2.26 -5.90 7.70
CA ILE A 40 -1.08 -6.67 7.35
C ILE A 40 -1.29 -8.05 7.96
N ARG A 41 -1.07 -9.09 7.17
CA ARG A 41 -1.24 -10.45 7.62
C ARG A 41 0.02 -11.24 7.41
N LYS A 42 0.27 -12.12 8.35
CA LYS A 42 1.35 -13.05 8.19
C LYS A 42 0.91 -14.13 7.23
N GLY A 43 1.69 -14.36 6.20
CA GLY A 43 1.38 -15.43 5.28
C GLY A 43 1.68 -16.78 5.89
N GLU A 44 1.30 -17.81 5.17
CA GLU A 44 1.64 -19.16 5.59
C GLU A 44 3.13 -19.37 5.46
N VAL A 45 3.59 -20.49 5.99
CA VAL A 45 4.99 -20.78 5.96
C VAL A 45 5.55 -20.60 4.55
N GLY A 46 6.61 -19.80 4.45
CA GLY A 46 7.25 -19.54 3.17
C GLY A 46 6.63 -18.45 2.35
N ARG A 47 5.50 -17.89 2.77
CA ARG A 47 4.83 -16.87 1.99
C ARG A 47 5.13 -15.46 2.43
N GLY A 48 5.75 -15.29 3.59
CA GLY A 48 6.08 -13.98 4.08
C GLY A 48 4.85 -13.19 4.50
N THR A 49 4.96 -11.88 4.47
CA THR A 49 3.93 -11.00 4.96
C THR A 49 3.09 -10.48 3.80
N LEU A 50 1.79 -10.45 4.02
CA LEU A 50 0.84 -10.01 3.01
C LEU A 50 0.20 -8.70 3.43
N LEU A 51 -0.02 -7.85 2.44
CA LEU A 51 -0.70 -6.58 2.64
C LEU A 51 -2.10 -6.74 2.06
N GLU A 52 -3.13 -6.46 2.89
CA GLU A 52 -4.51 -6.54 2.44
C GLU A 52 -5.02 -5.15 2.13
N TYR A 53 -5.74 -5.03 1.03
CA TYR A 53 -6.29 -3.75 0.63
C TYR A 53 -7.62 -3.94 -0.07
N VAL A 54 -8.37 -2.85 -0.15
CA VAL A 54 -9.66 -2.84 -0.85
C VAL A 54 -9.57 -1.77 -1.91
N PRO A 55 -9.67 -2.13 -3.20
CA PRO A 55 -9.64 -1.13 -4.26
C PRO A 55 -10.83 -0.19 -4.17
N TYR A 56 -10.62 1.05 -4.57
CA TYR A 56 -11.68 2.04 -4.55
C TYR A 56 -12.86 1.57 -5.40
N GLY A 57 -14.04 1.71 -4.86
CA GLY A 57 -15.24 1.29 -5.58
C GLY A 57 -15.51 -0.19 -5.54
N ASN A 58 -14.72 -0.93 -4.80
CA ASN A 58 -14.86 -2.36 -4.71
C ASN A 58 -14.93 -2.75 -3.24
N ARG A 59 -15.56 -3.85 -2.92
CA ARG A 59 -15.65 -4.29 -1.54
C ARG A 59 -14.81 -5.52 -1.28
N LYS A 60 -14.14 -6.00 -2.29
CA LYS A 60 -13.41 -7.23 -2.16
C LYS A 60 -12.02 -6.98 -1.62
N VAL A 61 -11.65 -7.71 -0.60
CA VAL A 61 -10.31 -7.62 -0.05
C VAL A 61 -9.36 -8.35 -0.97
N THR A 62 -8.26 -7.70 -1.28
CA THR A 62 -7.21 -8.27 -2.13
C THR A 62 -5.92 -8.31 -1.34
N ARG A 63 -5.07 -9.26 -1.63
CA ARG A 63 -3.81 -9.43 -0.92
C ARG A 63 -2.65 -9.40 -1.88
N ILE A 64 -1.54 -8.82 -1.42
CA ILE A 64 -0.33 -8.79 -2.20
C ILE A 64 0.85 -8.96 -1.24
N PRO A 65 1.87 -9.73 -1.61
CA PRO A 65 3.04 -9.83 -0.74
C PRO A 65 3.70 -8.47 -0.60
N ILE A 66 4.05 -8.12 0.62
CA ILE A 66 4.70 -6.84 0.87
C ILE A 66 5.97 -6.71 0.03
N ARG A 67 6.68 -7.81 -0.18
CA ARG A 67 7.92 -7.75 -0.95
C ARG A 67 7.72 -7.31 -2.39
N ASN A 68 6.49 -7.39 -2.89
CA ASN A 68 6.22 -6.94 -4.26
C ASN A 68 5.99 -5.45 -4.37
N VAL A 69 5.88 -4.76 -3.24
CA VAL A 69 5.60 -3.33 -3.23
C VAL A 69 6.92 -2.58 -3.15
N ALA A 70 7.14 -1.66 -4.08
CA ALA A 70 8.31 -0.80 -4.04
C ALA A 70 8.10 0.35 -3.06
N TRP A 71 6.96 1.01 -3.15
CA TRP A 71 6.62 2.10 -2.23
C TRP A 71 5.14 2.40 -2.35
N ALA A 72 4.64 3.16 -1.41
CA ALA A 72 3.23 3.55 -1.39
C ALA A 72 3.14 5.07 -1.41
N GLU A 73 2.26 5.58 -2.24
CA GLU A 73 2.04 7.01 -2.36
C GLU A 73 0.78 7.37 -1.61
N LEU A 74 0.91 8.18 -0.58
CA LEU A 74 -0.24 8.55 0.24
C LEU A 74 -1.15 9.50 -0.52
N LEU A 75 -2.44 9.18 -0.52
CA LEU A 75 -3.43 10.05 -1.12
C LEU A 75 -4.07 10.86 -0.01
N ASN A 76 -4.07 12.17 -0.18
CA ASN A 76 -4.57 13.06 0.85
C ASN A 76 -5.90 13.67 0.41
N PHE A 77 -6.98 12.99 0.77
CA PHE A 77 -8.31 13.46 0.38
C PHE A 77 -8.78 14.64 1.19
N ASN A 78 -8.10 14.97 2.26
CA ASN A 78 -8.51 16.12 3.05
C ASN A 78 -8.43 17.41 2.24
N LEU A 79 -7.56 17.46 1.27
CA LEU A 79 -7.46 18.65 0.44
C LEU A 79 -8.75 18.91 -0.31
N PHE A 80 -9.43 17.87 -0.73
CA PHE A 80 -10.66 18.04 -1.48
C PHE A 80 -11.78 18.51 -0.57
N GLN A 81 -11.82 18.01 0.63
CA GLN A 81 -12.83 18.42 1.57
C GLN A 81 -12.68 19.87 1.96
N THR A 82 -11.43 20.28 2.14
CA THR A 82 -11.15 21.65 2.54
C THR A 82 -11.56 22.62 1.44
N ALA A 83 -11.39 22.23 0.21
CA ALA A 83 -11.70 23.09 -0.91
C ALA A 83 -13.19 23.28 -1.09
N ALA A 84 -13.95 22.38 -0.54
CA ALA A 84 -15.37 22.51 -0.64
C ALA A 84 -15.89 23.46 0.42
#